data_ee89aea47bd76b00f33692d7dcc5094e
#
_entry.id   ee89aea47bd76b00f33692d7dcc5094e
#
_cell.length_a   1.000
_cell.length_b   1.000
_cell.length_c   1.000
_cell.angle_alpha   90.00
_cell.angle_beta   90.00
_cell.angle_gamma   90.00
#
_symmetry.space_group_name_H-M   'P 1'
#
loop_
_entity.id
_entity.type
_entity.pdbx_description
1 polymer ?
#
loop_
_entity_poly.entity_id
_entity_poly.type
_entity_poly.pdbx_seq_one_letter_code
_entity_poly.pdbx_strand_id
1 'polypeptide(L)'
;MNYIKENQNSSYDLVIEKIFNDRKKEIFSFFNSEEVDLPFNIYIYDSLENLVDGLRKRGFSKDPDYMCACTKDRDKSLNYFEPKDNPNYDEWTKEEYKSVIFHEFVHGIQYTLFGYAPEWVTEGIAKYLDGTYKKGIKYLMENYINTRDIPDQKEIEEEFGFHDYDSYDYAFIMISYIIEVYGKDYLIELLKDSNKLNNEKVGLLNRAINYYNRKYFNLMDEYLNQDIDNPKYMFHGSPKKLSKLKPILSHASDNNQNNIAEAVFLFPSFLKCTPYAFKDTIKEDSKKIGLHYDFDIPNDNEYPLMTMKNVSINPNIVEYIYVFNKDDDMIKDNNSYQYKCFKELIPVDIIEVKYKDYEKYYEVNNYSKSK
;
A
#
# COMPACT_ATOMS: atom_id res chain seq x y z
N MET A 1 -16.81 29.05 4.48
CA MET A 1 -17.46 28.54 3.23
C MET A 1 -18.52 29.55 2.79
N ASN A 2 -18.66 29.73 1.47
CA ASN A 2 -19.66 30.63 0.87
C ASN A 2 -20.51 29.83 -0.11
N TYR A 3 -21.86 29.84 0.07
CA TYR A 3 -22.81 29.10 -0.77
C TYR A 3 -23.30 29.96 -1.93
N ILE A 4 -23.17 29.47 -3.13
CA ILE A 4 -23.58 30.11 -4.39
C ILE A 4 -24.60 29.18 -5.06
N LYS A 5 -25.89 29.54 -4.94
CA LYS A 5 -26.99 28.75 -5.47
C LYS A 5 -27.50 29.32 -6.79
N GLU A 6 -27.71 28.45 -7.77
CA GLU A 6 -28.38 28.83 -9.01
C GLU A 6 -29.87 29.13 -8.72
N ASN A 7 -30.53 28.21 -8.02
CA ASN A 7 -31.91 28.40 -7.55
C ASN A 7 -31.92 28.94 -6.12
N GLN A 8 -32.26 30.21 -5.95
CA GLN A 8 -32.29 30.85 -4.64
C GLN A 8 -33.34 30.26 -3.68
N ASN A 9 -34.33 29.54 -4.19
CA ASN A 9 -35.37 28.87 -3.40
C ASN A 9 -34.96 27.44 -2.96
N SER A 10 -33.85 26.92 -3.48
CA SER A 10 -33.36 25.61 -3.03
C SER A 10 -32.92 25.66 -1.58
N SER A 11 -33.24 24.60 -0.81
CA SER A 11 -32.77 24.38 0.54
C SER A 11 -31.63 23.32 0.60
N TYR A 12 -31.06 22.99 -0.56
CA TYR A 12 -30.05 21.95 -0.66
C TYR A 12 -28.74 22.34 0.04
N ASP A 13 -28.43 23.63 0.11
CA ASP A 13 -27.36 24.19 0.95
C ASP A 13 -27.46 23.74 2.43
N LEU A 14 -28.66 23.72 2.99
CA LEU A 14 -28.88 23.26 4.37
C LEU A 14 -28.56 21.76 4.53
N VAL A 15 -28.83 20.96 3.50
CA VAL A 15 -28.51 19.53 3.48
C VAL A 15 -26.99 19.33 3.47
N ILE A 16 -26.30 20.06 2.58
CA ILE A 16 -24.83 20.02 2.46
C ILE A 16 -24.19 20.48 3.76
N GLU A 17 -24.63 21.61 4.30
CA GLU A 17 -24.12 22.17 5.55
C GLU A 17 -24.30 21.19 6.73
N LYS A 18 -25.47 20.55 6.80
CA LYS A 18 -25.73 19.55 7.84
C LYS A 18 -24.77 18.37 7.73
N ILE A 19 -24.61 17.79 6.54
CA ILE A 19 -23.70 16.65 6.32
C ILE A 19 -22.27 17.01 6.72
N PHE A 20 -21.81 18.21 6.33
CA PHE A 20 -20.50 18.70 6.72
C PHE A 20 -20.37 18.84 8.23
N ASN A 21 -21.30 19.55 8.90
CA ASN A 21 -21.23 19.79 10.32
C ASN A 21 -21.31 18.51 11.16
N ASP A 22 -22.09 17.52 10.69
CA ASP A 22 -22.24 16.24 11.37
C ASP A 22 -20.92 15.43 11.36
N ARG A 23 -20.09 15.57 10.32
CA ARG A 23 -18.92 14.71 10.08
C ARG A 23 -17.56 15.43 9.96
N LYS A 24 -17.51 16.75 9.93
CA LYS A 24 -16.24 17.49 9.74
C LYS A 24 -15.16 17.11 10.76
N LYS A 25 -15.53 16.86 12.01
CA LYS A 25 -14.60 16.43 13.07
C LYS A 25 -13.90 15.11 12.73
N GLU A 26 -14.59 14.20 12.03
CA GLU A 26 -14.03 12.94 11.57
C GLU A 26 -12.86 13.21 10.61
N ILE A 27 -13.05 14.10 9.63
CA ILE A 27 -12.02 14.43 8.63
C ILE A 27 -10.82 15.13 9.29
N PHE A 28 -11.07 16.15 10.10
CA PHE A 28 -9.97 16.86 10.78
C PHE A 28 -9.19 15.95 11.73
N SER A 29 -9.89 15.09 12.49
CA SER A 29 -9.26 14.08 13.35
C SER A 29 -8.46 13.05 12.55
N PHE A 30 -8.94 12.67 11.37
CA PHE A 30 -8.20 11.78 10.48
C PHE A 30 -6.86 12.40 10.07
N PHE A 31 -6.86 13.68 9.71
CA PHE A 31 -5.64 14.40 9.31
C PHE A 31 -4.79 14.94 10.48
N ASN A 32 -5.11 14.59 11.73
CA ASN A 32 -4.45 15.13 12.94
C ASN A 32 -4.40 16.66 12.93
N SER A 33 -5.48 17.32 12.50
CA SER A 33 -5.58 18.77 12.39
C SER A 33 -6.70 19.31 13.29
N GLU A 34 -6.52 20.53 13.78
CA GLU A 34 -7.62 21.31 14.30
C GLU A 34 -8.54 21.77 13.15
N GLU A 35 -9.79 22.09 13.48
CA GLU A 35 -10.72 22.64 12.49
C GLU A 35 -10.18 23.99 11.98
N VAL A 36 -10.06 24.10 10.65
CA VAL A 36 -9.66 25.34 9.97
C VAL A 36 -10.80 25.86 9.10
N ASP A 37 -10.77 27.17 8.84
CA ASP A 37 -11.68 27.75 7.87
C ASP A 37 -11.37 27.25 6.47
N LEU A 38 -12.40 26.74 5.79
CA LEU A 38 -12.27 26.26 4.42
C LEU A 38 -12.48 27.44 3.45
N PRO A 39 -11.49 27.74 2.60
CA PRO A 39 -11.57 28.84 1.65
C PRO A 39 -12.40 28.51 0.40
N PHE A 40 -13.31 27.53 0.48
CA PHE A 40 -14.06 27.04 -0.65
C PHE A 40 -15.39 27.78 -0.84
N ASN A 41 -15.71 28.07 -2.09
CA ASN A 41 -17.05 28.41 -2.53
C ASN A 41 -17.80 27.11 -2.86
N ILE A 42 -19.01 26.99 -2.38
CA ILE A 42 -19.88 25.85 -2.62
C ILE A 42 -20.92 26.25 -3.65
N TYR A 43 -20.78 25.71 -4.87
CA TYR A 43 -21.72 25.94 -5.95
C TYR A 43 -22.80 24.86 -5.97
N ILE A 44 -24.05 25.27 -6.05
CA ILE A 44 -25.19 24.35 -6.07
C ILE A 44 -26.00 24.65 -7.33
N TYR A 45 -26.05 23.68 -8.22
CA TYR A 45 -26.72 23.76 -9.51
C TYR A 45 -28.05 22.99 -9.48
N ASP A 46 -28.96 23.37 -10.36
CA ASP A 46 -30.28 22.72 -10.48
C ASP A 46 -30.19 21.38 -11.22
N SER A 47 -29.17 21.19 -12.06
CA SER A 47 -28.98 19.97 -12.86
C SER A 47 -27.53 19.68 -13.15
N LEU A 48 -27.24 18.46 -13.64
CA LEU A 48 -25.91 18.08 -14.14
C LEU A 48 -25.48 18.98 -15.31
N GLU A 49 -26.38 19.28 -16.25
CA GLU A 49 -26.09 20.17 -17.39
C GLU A 49 -25.64 21.57 -16.92
N ASN A 50 -26.33 22.15 -15.95
CA ASN A 50 -25.98 23.43 -15.36
C ASN A 50 -24.64 23.39 -14.61
N LEU A 51 -24.33 22.31 -13.94
CA LEU A 51 -23.03 22.11 -13.30
C LEU A 51 -21.92 22.10 -14.35
N VAL A 52 -22.07 21.33 -15.44
CA VAL A 52 -21.12 21.27 -16.55
C VAL A 52 -20.92 22.65 -17.16
N ASP A 53 -21.99 23.36 -17.47
CA ASP A 53 -21.93 24.71 -18.01
C ASP A 53 -21.27 25.71 -17.04
N GLY A 54 -21.56 25.59 -15.76
CA GLY A 54 -20.94 26.39 -14.71
C GLY A 54 -19.43 26.16 -14.61
N LEU A 55 -18.99 24.92 -14.71
CA LEU A 55 -17.57 24.57 -14.78
C LEU A 55 -16.89 25.10 -16.04
N ARG A 56 -17.51 24.94 -17.21
CA ARG A 56 -17.00 25.48 -18.49
C ARG A 56 -16.85 27.01 -18.46
N LYS A 57 -17.83 27.72 -17.93
CA LYS A 57 -17.78 29.20 -17.77
C LYS A 57 -16.62 29.64 -16.87
N ARG A 58 -16.20 28.81 -15.92
CA ARG A 58 -15.03 29.04 -15.05
C ARG A 58 -13.72 28.49 -15.64
N GLY A 59 -13.73 27.98 -16.89
CA GLY A 59 -12.56 27.56 -17.65
C GLY A 59 -12.07 26.14 -17.33
N PHE A 60 -12.95 25.27 -16.91
CA PHE A 60 -12.68 23.83 -16.81
C PHE A 60 -13.13 23.14 -18.10
N SER A 61 -12.23 22.35 -18.70
CA SER A 61 -12.41 21.81 -20.06
C SER A 61 -12.89 20.36 -20.11
N LYS A 62 -12.85 19.61 -18.98
CA LYS A 62 -13.33 18.23 -18.96
C LYS A 62 -14.84 18.20 -18.71
N ASP A 63 -15.54 17.54 -19.61
CA ASP A 63 -16.95 17.19 -19.43
C ASP A 63 -17.09 16.06 -18.39
N PRO A 64 -17.77 16.31 -17.29
CA PRO A 64 -18.07 15.27 -16.34
C PRO A 64 -19.34 14.51 -16.77
N ASP A 65 -19.20 13.54 -17.64
CA ASP A 65 -20.35 12.78 -18.15
C ASP A 65 -21.14 12.01 -17.06
N TYR A 66 -20.54 11.83 -15.87
CA TYR A 66 -21.13 11.03 -14.77
C TYR A 66 -20.91 11.61 -13.37
N MET A 67 -20.61 12.88 -13.22
CA MET A 67 -20.33 13.45 -11.91
C MET A 67 -21.61 13.81 -11.15
N CYS A 68 -21.70 13.39 -9.90
CA CYS A 68 -22.70 13.89 -8.96
C CYS A 68 -22.25 15.16 -8.24
N ALA A 69 -20.93 15.32 -8.10
CA ALA A 69 -20.25 16.44 -7.48
C ALA A 69 -18.79 16.47 -7.93
N CYS A 70 -18.10 17.58 -7.71
CA CYS A 70 -16.64 17.64 -7.90
C CYS A 70 -16.00 18.78 -7.11
N THR A 71 -14.78 18.52 -6.64
CA THR A 71 -13.90 19.52 -6.02
C THR A 71 -12.92 20.06 -7.05
N LYS A 72 -12.75 21.38 -7.08
CA LYS A 72 -11.77 22.06 -7.93
C LYS A 72 -10.83 22.91 -7.06
N ASP A 73 -9.60 22.45 -6.90
CA ASP A 73 -8.60 23.18 -6.09
C ASP A 73 -8.18 24.50 -6.72
N ARG A 74 -8.11 24.58 -8.05
CA ARG A 74 -7.66 25.78 -8.79
C ARG A 74 -8.46 27.02 -8.44
N ASP A 75 -9.79 26.91 -8.31
CA ASP A 75 -10.66 28.03 -7.95
C ASP A 75 -11.30 27.89 -6.57
N LYS A 76 -10.81 26.94 -5.77
CA LYS A 76 -11.30 26.65 -4.43
C LYS A 76 -12.81 26.47 -4.41
N SER A 77 -13.32 25.54 -5.23
CA SER A 77 -14.76 25.27 -5.30
C SER A 77 -15.13 23.81 -5.06
N LEU A 78 -16.23 23.64 -4.34
CA LEU A 78 -16.99 22.40 -4.22
C LEU A 78 -18.26 22.58 -5.06
N ASN A 79 -18.55 21.65 -5.95
CA ASN A 79 -19.60 21.79 -6.94
C ASN A 79 -20.56 20.62 -6.80
N TYR A 80 -21.83 20.92 -6.57
CA TYR A 80 -22.91 19.96 -6.40
C TYR A 80 -24.08 20.30 -7.29
N PHE A 81 -24.93 19.34 -7.64
CA PHE A 81 -26.24 19.59 -8.16
C PHE A 81 -27.31 18.83 -7.37
N GLU A 82 -28.55 19.28 -7.43
CA GLU A 82 -29.64 18.65 -6.68
C GLU A 82 -29.93 17.25 -7.23
N PRO A 83 -30.00 16.20 -6.35
CA PRO A 83 -30.11 14.81 -6.80
C PRO A 83 -31.38 14.51 -7.62
N LYS A 84 -32.48 15.26 -7.40
CA LYS A 84 -33.74 15.07 -8.14
C LYS A 84 -33.59 15.14 -9.66
N ASP A 85 -32.55 15.84 -10.14
CA ASP A 85 -32.29 16.03 -11.56
C ASP A 85 -31.14 15.13 -12.06
N ASN A 86 -30.63 14.20 -11.24
CA ASN A 86 -29.67 13.20 -11.66
C ASN A 86 -30.41 12.08 -12.43
N PRO A 87 -30.06 11.79 -13.70
CA PRO A 87 -30.71 10.72 -14.46
C PRO A 87 -30.57 9.33 -13.80
N ASN A 88 -29.55 9.13 -12.94
CA ASN A 88 -29.32 7.89 -12.21
C ASN A 88 -29.85 7.97 -10.75
N TYR A 89 -30.63 9.00 -10.40
CA TYR A 89 -31.05 9.23 -9.00
C TYR A 89 -31.85 8.06 -8.42
N ASP A 90 -32.69 7.42 -9.24
CA ASP A 90 -33.50 6.27 -8.82
C ASP A 90 -32.65 5.04 -8.48
N GLU A 91 -31.43 4.97 -9.00
CA GLU A 91 -30.45 3.90 -8.71
C GLU A 91 -29.62 4.20 -7.45
N TRP A 92 -29.63 5.46 -6.99
CA TRP A 92 -28.85 5.90 -5.84
C TRP A 92 -29.69 5.99 -4.58
N THR A 93 -29.19 5.37 -3.52
CA THR A 93 -29.82 5.54 -2.22
C THR A 93 -29.50 6.93 -1.67
N LYS A 94 -30.38 7.41 -0.78
CA LYS A 94 -30.17 8.69 -0.08
C LYS A 94 -28.85 8.73 0.71
N GLU A 95 -28.40 7.58 1.20
CA GLU A 95 -27.14 7.46 1.93
C GLU A 95 -25.93 7.51 1.02
N GLU A 96 -26.01 6.96 -0.19
CA GLU A 96 -24.94 7.04 -1.18
C GLU A 96 -24.72 8.48 -1.60
N TYR A 97 -25.78 9.24 -1.79
CA TYR A 97 -25.65 10.65 -2.14
C TYR A 97 -25.01 11.49 -1.01
N LYS A 98 -25.34 11.19 0.25
CA LYS A 98 -24.65 11.80 1.40
C LYS A 98 -23.15 11.45 1.42
N SER A 99 -22.80 10.23 1.04
CA SER A 99 -21.40 9.81 0.93
C SER A 99 -20.66 10.61 -0.13
N VAL A 100 -21.28 10.90 -1.29
CA VAL A 100 -20.68 11.76 -2.33
C VAL A 100 -20.44 13.19 -1.83
N ILE A 101 -21.41 13.81 -1.14
CA ILE A 101 -21.22 15.15 -0.57
C ILE A 101 -20.05 15.15 0.41
N PHE A 102 -19.98 14.15 1.27
CA PHE A 102 -18.91 14.02 2.25
C PHE A 102 -17.55 13.77 1.60
N HIS A 103 -17.50 12.96 0.54
CA HIS A 103 -16.32 12.69 -0.27
C HIS A 103 -15.67 14.00 -0.79
N GLU A 104 -16.46 14.89 -1.35
CA GLU A 104 -15.96 16.19 -1.84
C GLU A 104 -15.43 17.08 -0.71
N PHE A 105 -16.02 17.03 0.48
CA PHE A 105 -15.47 17.73 1.64
C PHE A 105 -14.11 17.17 2.07
N VAL A 106 -13.90 15.87 1.97
CA VAL A 106 -12.58 15.26 2.24
C VAL A 106 -11.54 15.87 1.32
N HIS A 107 -11.81 15.96 0.00
CA HIS A 107 -10.92 16.64 -0.95
C HIS A 107 -10.66 18.10 -0.56
N GLY A 108 -11.71 18.87 -0.27
CA GLY A 108 -11.57 20.28 0.11
C GLY A 108 -10.67 20.47 1.32
N ILE A 109 -10.84 19.66 2.35
CA ILE A 109 -10.00 19.71 3.56
C ILE A 109 -8.57 19.25 3.25
N GLN A 110 -8.40 18.14 2.53
CA GLN A 110 -7.08 17.64 2.15
C GLN A 110 -6.29 18.68 1.35
N TYR A 111 -6.89 19.31 0.33
CA TYR A 111 -6.25 20.38 -0.45
C TYR A 111 -5.92 21.61 0.39
N THR A 112 -6.74 21.93 1.39
CA THR A 112 -6.47 23.04 2.30
C THR A 112 -5.28 22.76 3.20
N LEU A 113 -5.15 21.53 3.71
CA LEU A 113 -4.11 21.16 4.68
C LEU A 113 -2.76 20.81 4.03
N PHE A 114 -2.78 20.16 2.86
CA PHE A 114 -1.58 19.55 2.27
C PHE A 114 -1.31 20.01 0.83
N GLY A 115 -2.25 20.70 0.20
CA GLY A 115 -2.16 21.03 -1.23
C GLY A 115 -2.43 19.83 -2.13
N TYR A 116 -1.88 19.87 -3.34
CA TYR A 116 -2.08 18.83 -4.34
C TYR A 116 -1.36 17.52 -3.95
N ALA A 117 -2.06 16.43 -4.12
CA ALA A 117 -1.50 15.07 -4.08
C ALA A 117 -1.97 14.28 -5.32
N PRO A 118 -1.29 13.18 -5.71
CA PRO A 118 -1.74 12.32 -6.81
C PRO A 118 -3.18 11.83 -6.63
N GLU A 119 -3.90 11.66 -7.74
CA GLU A 119 -5.33 11.28 -7.71
C GLU A 119 -5.61 10.00 -6.92
N TRP A 120 -4.78 8.96 -7.07
CA TRP A 120 -4.95 7.73 -6.29
C TRP A 120 -4.88 7.94 -4.77
N VAL A 121 -4.14 8.95 -4.30
CA VAL A 121 -4.08 9.30 -2.87
C VAL A 121 -5.33 10.05 -2.46
N THR A 122 -5.71 11.07 -3.23
CA THR A 122 -6.87 11.91 -2.90
C THR A 122 -8.16 11.11 -2.93
N GLU A 123 -8.36 10.34 -4.00
CA GLU A 123 -9.53 9.49 -4.16
C GLU A 123 -9.55 8.34 -3.14
N GLY A 124 -8.40 7.69 -2.92
CA GLY A 124 -8.30 6.61 -1.95
C GLY A 124 -8.62 7.04 -0.52
N ILE A 125 -8.17 8.23 -0.10
CA ILE A 125 -8.51 8.79 1.23
C ILE A 125 -9.99 9.15 1.30
N ALA A 126 -10.54 9.79 0.26
CA ALA A 126 -11.95 10.13 0.23
C ALA A 126 -12.83 8.88 0.29
N LYS A 127 -12.50 7.82 -0.48
CA LYS A 127 -13.18 6.52 -0.44
C LYS A 127 -13.02 5.79 0.91
N TYR A 128 -11.88 5.94 1.56
CA TYR A 128 -11.67 5.37 2.89
C TYR A 128 -12.59 6.00 3.94
N LEU A 129 -12.83 7.30 3.84
CA LEU A 129 -13.61 8.08 4.81
C LEU A 129 -15.12 8.15 4.47
N ASP A 130 -15.51 8.10 3.19
CA ASP A 130 -16.90 8.31 2.77
C ASP A 130 -17.85 7.14 3.13
N GLY A 131 -17.27 5.96 3.41
CA GLY A 131 -18.02 4.76 3.79
C GLY A 131 -18.67 4.04 2.61
N THR A 132 -18.23 4.28 1.38
CA THR A 132 -18.74 3.59 0.18
C THR A 132 -18.55 2.07 0.29
N TYR A 133 -17.40 1.62 0.80
CA TYR A 133 -17.06 0.18 0.89
C TYR A 133 -17.61 -0.50 2.16
N LYS A 134 -18.92 -0.35 2.43
CA LYS A 134 -19.58 -0.92 3.62
C LYS A 134 -19.43 -2.43 3.77
N LYS A 135 -19.32 -3.17 2.66
CA LYS A 135 -19.11 -4.62 2.66
C LYS A 135 -17.68 -5.04 3.03
N GLY A 136 -16.78 -4.07 3.11
CA GLY A 136 -15.40 -4.26 3.53
C GLY A 136 -14.47 -4.81 2.47
N ILE A 137 -13.17 -4.79 2.79
CA ILE A 137 -12.07 -5.11 1.87
C ILE A 137 -12.16 -6.55 1.35
N LYS A 138 -12.51 -7.53 2.20
CA LYS A 138 -12.63 -8.92 1.78
C LYS A 138 -13.62 -9.08 0.61
N TYR A 139 -14.78 -8.45 0.71
CA TYR A 139 -15.80 -8.49 -0.35
C TYR A 139 -15.28 -7.83 -1.64
N LEU A 140 -14.58 -6.68 -1.50
CA LEU A 140 -13.98 -5.96 -2.63
C LEU A 140 -12.93 -6.83 -3.33
N MET A 141 -12.04 -7.46 -2.56
CA MET A 141 -11.03 -8.38 -3.09
C MET A 141 -11.66 -9.56 -3.84
N GLU A 142 -12.65 -10.21 -3.25
CA GLU A 142 -13.27 -11.43 -3.79
C GLU A 142 -14.08 -11.17 -5.06
N ASN A 143 -14.82 -10.06 -5.13
CA ASN A 143 -15.79 -9.82 -6.19
C ASN A 143 -15.31 -8.87 -7.29
N TYR A 144 -14.22 -8.14 -7.05
CA TYR A 144 -13.74 -7.13 -7.99
C TYR A 144 -12.23 -7.25 -8.24
N ILE A 145 -11.38 -7.09 -7.23
CA ILE A 145 -9.93 -6.99 -7.44
C ILE A 145 -9.33 -8.30 -8.00
N ASN A 146 -9.64 -9.45 -7.39
CA ASN A 146 -9.11 -10.76 -7.80
C ASN A 146 -9.76 -11.31 -9.08
N THR A 147 -10.78 -10.64 -9.62
CA THR A 147 -11.48 -11.06 -10.83
C THR A 147 -11.02 -10.31 -12.08
N ARG A 148 -10.09 -9.38 -11.94
CA ARG A 148 -9.59 -8.47 -12.99
C ARG A 148 -8.09 -8.59 -13.16
N ASP A 149 -7.59 -8.16 -14.31
CA ASP A 149 -6.18 -7.94 -14.51
C ASP A 149 -5.72 -6.75 -13.65
N ILE A 150 -4.61 -6.94 -12.94
CA ILE A 150 -4.04 -5.90 -12.10
C ILE A 150 -3.30 -4.92 -13.03
N PRO A 151 -3.61 -3.62 -13.02
CA PRO A 151 -2.93 -2.64 -13.83
C PRO A 151 -1.45 -2.55 -13.45
N ASP A 152 -0.60 -2.29 -14.42
CA ASP A 152 0.82 -2.06 -14.18
C ASP A 152 1.08 -0.68 -13.53
N GLN A 153 2.32 -0.45 -13.10
CA GLN A 153 2.70 0.80 -12.42
C GLN A 153 2.47 2.03 -13.32
N LYS A 154 2.68 1.89 -14.62
CA LYS A 154 2.51 3.00 -15.58
C LYS A 154 1.04 3.32 -15.80
N GLU A 155 0.20 2.30 -15.92
CA GLU A 155 -1.25 2.45 -16.02
C GLU A 155 -1.81 3.17 -14.78
N ILE A 156 -1.35 2.80 -13.57
CA ILE A 156 -1.74 3.48 -12.34
C ILE A 156 -1.32 4.96 -12.33
N GLU A 157 -0.17 5.32 -12.90
CA GLU A 157 0.34 6.68 -12.88
C GLU A 157 -0.24 7.58 -13.99
N GLU A 158 -0.43 7.01 -15.19
CA GLU A 158 -0.87 7.75 -16.37
C GLU A 158 -2.38 7.74 -16.59
N GLU A 159 -3.04 6.67 -16.14
CA GLU A 159 -4.45 6.39 -16.42
C GLU A 159 -5.35 6.38 -15.18
N PHE A 160 -4.83 6.75 -14.01
CA PHE A 160 -5.68 7.06 -12.84
C PHE A 160 -6.52 8.32 -13.14
N GLY A 161 -7.05 8.32 -14.36
CA GLY A 161 -7.97 9.33 -14.85
C GLY A 161 -9.40 8.88 -14.65
N PHE A 162 -10.16 9.73 -14.12
CA PHE A 162 -11.59 9.92 -13.82
C PHE A 162 -12.63 9.02 -14.50
N HIS A 163 -12.28 8.10 -15.39
CA HIS A 163 -13.24 7.39 -16.24
C HIS A 163 -13.37 5.90 -15.94
N ASP A 164 -12.55 5.36 -15.03
CA ASP A 164 -12.61 3.96 -14.70
C ASP A 164 -12.96 3.76 -13.23
N TYR A 165 -14.13 3.20 -12.95
CA TYR A 165 -14.58 2.86 -11.59
C TYR A 165 -13.58 1.96 -10.85
N ASP A 166 -12.80 1.19 -11.59
CA ASP A 166 -11.77 0.30 -11.07
C ASP A 166 -10.65 1.06 -10.36
N SER A 167 -10.31 2.27 -10.81
CA SER A 167 -9.28 3.12 -10.21
C SER A 167 -9.59 3.47 -8.75
N TYR A 168 -10.86 3.71 -8.42
CA TYR A 168 -11.28 3.98 -7.05
C TYR A 168 -11.11 2.77 -6.13
N ASP A 169 -11.38 1.57 -6.63
CA ASP A 169 -11.21 0.32 -5.89
C ASP A 169 -9.73 0.12 -5.53
N TYR A 170 -8.84 0.31 -6.50
CA TYR A 170 -7.39 0.22 -6.29
C TYR A 170 -6.86 1.31 -5.35
N ALA A 171 -7.32 2.56 -5.51
CA ALA A 171 -6.95 3.66 -4.62
C ALA A 171 -7.36 3.36 -3.17
N PHE A 172 -8.58 2.88 -2.95
CA PHE A 172 -9.05 2.48 -1.63
C PHE A 172 -8.22 1.37 -1.02
N ILE A 173 -7.87 0.32 -1.79
CA ILE A 173 -7.04 -0.80 -1.32
C ILE A 173 -5.64 -0.32 -0.93
N MET A 174 -5.02 0.56 -1.73
CA MET A 174 -3.69 1.10 -1.46
C MET A 174 -3.67 1.95 -0.18
N ILE A 175 -4.63 2.85 -0.01
CA ILE A 175 -4.74 3.68 1.20
C ILE A 175 -5.06 2.84 2.43
N SER A 176 -5.98 1.88 2.31
CA SER A 176 -6.33 0.95 3.39
C SER A 176 -5.11 0.14 3.85
N TYR A 177 -4.29 -0.35 2.90
CA TYR A 177 -3.04 -1.05 3.20
C TYR A 177 -2.03 -0.16 3.93
N ILE A 178 -1.82 1.08 3.46
CA ILE A 178 -0.91 2.02 4.14
C ILE A 178 -1.36 2.24 5.58
N ILE A 179 -2.64 2.50 5.80
CA ILE A 179 -3.18 2.76 7.14
C ILE A 179 -3.06 1.53 8.04
N GLU A 180 -3.36 0.34 7.51
CA GLU A 180 -3.34 -0.89 8.30
C GLU A 180 -1.93 -1.34 8.67
N VAL A 181 -0.98 -1.23 7.75
CA VAL A 181 0.38 -1.78 7.91
C VAL A 181 1.35 -0.77 8.51
N TYR A 182 1.21 0.51 8.17
CA TYR A 182 2.15 1.55 8.60
C TYR A 182 1.52 2.56 9.56
N GLY A 183 0.20 2.56 9.66
CA GLY A 183 -0.55 3.50 10.48
C GLY A 183 -0.94 4.80 9.73
N LYS A 184 -1.98 5.43 10.24
CA LYS A 184 -2.51 6.69 9.69
C LYS A 184 -1.46 7.81 9.68
N ASP A 185 -0.64 7.92 10.72
CA ASP A 185 0.36 8.97 10.84
C ASP A 185 1.41 8.90 9.73
N TYR A 186 1.76 7.69 9.29
CA TYR A 186 2.64 7.49 8.15
C TYR A 186 2.02 8.01 6.85
N LEU A 187 0.72 7.78 6.61
CA LEU A 187 0.02 8.37 5.46
C LEU A 187 0.07 9.89 5.49
N ILE A 188 -0.11 10.51 6.67
CA ILE A 188 -0.02 11.97 6.83
C ILE A 188 1.41 12.48 6.55
N GLU A 189 2.45 11.74 6.94
CA GLU A 189 3.83 12.06 6.56
C GLU A 189 4.03 12.00 5.03
N LEU A 190 3.46 11.00 4.35
CA LEU A 190 3.52 10.91 2.89
C LEU A 190 2.86 12.10 2.20
N LEU A 191 1.73 12.59 2.71
CA LEU A 191 1.06 13.78 2.19
C LEU A 191 1.91 15.06 2.32
N LYS A 192 2.80 15.12 3.31
CA LYS A 192 3.70 16.27 3.54
C LYS A 192 4.99 16.20 2.74
N ASP A 193 5.34 15.03 2.19
CA ASP A 193 6.60 14.81 1.47
C ASP A 193 6.35 14.06 0.15
N SER A 194 6.26 14.81 -0.94
CA SER A 194 6.04 14.25 -2.28
C SER A 194 7.14 13.30 -2.74
N ASN A 195 8.39 13.48 -2.31
CA ASN A 195 9.47 12.57 -2.67
C ASN A 195 9.30 11.22 -1.96
N LYS A 196 8.92 11.25 -0.66
CA LYS A 196 8.63 10.03 0.10
C LYS A 196 7.43 9.30 -0.52
N LEU A 197 6.38 10.02 -0.87
CA LEU A 197 5.21 9.49 -1.55
C LEU A 197 5.55 8.83 -2.90
N ASN A 198 6.36 9.49 -3.73
CA ASN A 198 6.80 8.95 -5.02
C ASN A 198 7.65 7.67 -4.89
N ASN A 199 8.43 7.54 -3.82
CA ASN A 199 9.17 6.32 -3.55
C ASN A 199 8.26 5.19 -3.06
N GLU A 200 7.27 5.51 -2.21
CA GLU A 200 6.36 4.51 -1.62
C GLU A 200 5.39 3.92 -2.65
N LYS A 201 4.93 4.71 -3.63
CA LYS A 201 3.98 4.25 -4.66
C LYS A 201 4.50 3.08 -5.49
N VAL A 202 5.83 2.95 -5.63
CA VAL A 202 6.46 1.90 -6.45
C VAL A 202 6.10 0.51 -5.92
N GLY A 203 5.36 -0.26 -6.73
CA GLY A 203 4.87 -1.59 -6.39
C GLY A 203 3.83 -1.64 -5.25
N LEU A 204 3.29 -0.49 -4.83
CA LEU A 204 2.37 -0.39 -3.70
C LEU A 204 1.08 -1.18 -3.93
N LEU A 205 0.50 -1.10 -5.13
CA LEU A 205 -0.74 -1.83 -5.44
C LEU A 205 -0.54 -3.35 -5.30
N ASN A 206 0.52 -3.90 -5.88
CA ASN A 206 0.81 -5.34 -5.76
C ASN A 206 1.00 -5.75 -4.30
N ARG A 207 1.75 -4.95 -3.51
CA ARG A 207 1.93 -5.21 -2.07
C ARG A 207 0.60 -5.18 -1.31
N ALA A 208 -0.28 -4.22 -1.62
CA ALA A 208 -1.58 -4.11 -0.99
C ALA A 208 -2.48 -5.31 -1.32
N ILE A 209 -2.57 -5.69 -2.60
CA ILE A 209 -3.35 -6.85 -3.05
C ILE A 209 -2.82 -8.14 -2.40
N ASN A 210 -1.52 -8.38 -2.44
CA ASN A 210 -0.94 -9.59 -1.86
C ASN A 210 -1.05 -9.63 -0.33
N TYR A 211 -0.96 -8.47 0.35
CA TYR A 211 -1.25 -8.38 1.78
C TYR A 211 -2.67 -8.86 2.10
N TYR A 212 -3.68 -8.38 1.38
CA TYR A 212 -5.06 -8.79 1.61
C TYR A 212 -5.34 -10.22 1.13
N ASN A 213 -4.67 -10.71 0.08
CA ASN A 213 -4.74 -12.10 -0.33
C ASN A 213 -4.14 -13.04 0.72
N ARG A 214 -3.06 -12.67 1.40
CA ARG A 214 -2.55 -13.43 2.56
C ARG A 214 -3.50 -13.37 3.76
N LYS A 215 -4.14 -12.22 3.98
CA LYS A 215 -5.02 -11.99 5.13
C LYS A 215 -6.36 -12.74 5.02
N TYR A 216 -6.93 -12.82 3.82
CA TYR A 216 -8.30 -13.31 3.60
C TYR A 216 -8.38 -14.57 2.74
N PHE A 217 -7.30 -14.92 2.03
CA PHE A 217 -7.20 -16.03 1.09
C PHE A 217 -5.89 -16.78 1.34
N ASN A 218 -5.70 -17.93 0.75
CA ASN A 218 -4.60 -18.84 1.11
C ASN A 218 -3.26 -18.51 0.44
N LEU A 219 -2.95 -17.26 0.14
CA LEU A 219 -1.70 -16.90 -0.56
C LEU A 219 -0.44 -17.28 0.24
N MET A 220 -0.49 -17.26 1.58
CA MET A 220 0.65 -17.71 2.39
C MET A 220 0.92 -19.20 2.22
N ASP A 221 -0.11 -20.02 2.06
CA ASP A 221 0.04 -21.46 1.76
C ASP A 221 0.69 -21.69 0.38
N GLU A 222 0.40 -20.85 -0.61
CA GLU A 222 1.07 -20.89 -1.92
C GLU A 222 2.57 -20.59 -1.77
N TYR A 223 2.96 -19.58 -0.99
CA TYR A 223 4.36 -19.24 -0.75
C TYR A 223 5.13 -20.36 -0.04
N LEU A 224 4.49 -21.02 0.92
CA LEU A 224 5.10 -22.09 1.71
C LEU A 224 5.24 -23.40 0.94
N ASN A 225 4.31 -23.70 0.04
CA ASN A 225 4.14 -25.01 -0.59
C ASN A 225 4.38 -25.02 -2.11
N GLN A 226 4.93 -23.92 -2.68
CA GLN A 226 5.22 -23.90 -4.12
C GLN A 226 6.26 -24.95 -4.52
N ASP A 227 6.21 -25.35 -5.78
CA ASP A 227 7.25 -26.20 -6.38
C ASP A 227 8.57 -25.44 -6.49
N ILE A 228 9.60 -25.89 -5.77
CA ILE A 228 10.92 -25.24 -5.74
C ILE A 228 11.73 -25.46 -7.02
N ASP A 229 11.40 -26.47 -7.81
CA ASP A 229 12.07 -26.74 -9.09
C ASP A 229 11.46 -25.91 -10.22
N ASN A 230 10.18 -25.50 -10.09
CA ASN A 230 9.49 -24.60 -11.00
C ASN A 230 8.77 -23.48 -10.21
N PRO A 231 9.51 -22.60 -9.56
CA PRO A 231 8.94 -21.61 -8.63
C PRO A 231 8.17 -20.51 -9.38
N LYS A 232 6.99 -20.18 -8.86
CA LYS A 232 6.21 -19.00 -9.25
C LYS A 232 6.75 -17.73 -8.58
N TYR A 233 7.23 -17.89 -7.34
CA TYR A 233 7.73 -16.79 -6.52
C TYR A 233 9.19 -17.01 -6.13
N MET A 234 9.88 -15.89 -5.91
CA MET A 234 11.25 -15.87 -5.39
C MET A 234 11.31 -15.02 -4.14
N PHE A 235 12.15 -15.39 -3.19
CA PHE A 235 12.20 -14.78 -1.86
C PHE A 235 13.59 -14.23 -1.54
N HIS A 236 13.63 -13.08 -0.82
CA HIS A 236 14.85 -12.50 -0.28
C HIS A 236 14.64 -12.09 1.19
N GLY A 237 15.49 -12.56 2.09
CA GLY A 237 15.47 -12.19 3.50
C GLY A 237 16.36 -10.99 3.80
N SER A 238 15.87 -10.03 4.59
CA SER A 238 16.63 -8.83 4.98
C SER A 238 16.18 -8.30 6.34
N PRO A 239 17.12 -7.76 7.15
CA PRO A 239 16.79 -7.07 8.41
C PRO A 239 16.26 -5.65 8.19
N LYS A 240 16.16 -5.18 6.97
CA LYS A 240 15.74 -3.81 6.64
C LYS A 240 14.46 -3.83 5.83
N LYS A 241 13.53 -2.93 6.15
CA LYS A 241 12.34 -2.69 5.35
C LYS A 241 12.67 -1.71 4.21
N LEU A 242 12.59 -2.19 2.97
CA LEU A 242 12.95 -1.46 1.74
C LEU A 242 11.81 -1.55 0.73
N SER A 243 11.55 -0.49 -0.04
CA SER A 243 10.56 -0.51 -1.12
C SER A 243 11.07 -1.23 -2.37
N LYS A 244 12.40 -1.35 -2.52
CA LYS A 244 13.08 -2.01 -3.63
C LYS A 244 14.42 -2.56 -3.22
N LEU A 245 14.89 -3.60 -3.90
CA LEU A 245 16.21 -4.18 -3.72
C LEU A 245 17.10 -3.84 -4.89
N LYS A 246 18.33 -3.40 -4.59
CA LYS A 246 19.37 -3.16 -5.59
C LYS A 246 20.44 -4.25 -5.51
N PRO A 247 21.06 -4.62 -6.65
CA PRO A 247 22.26 -5.43 -6.63
C PRO A 247 23.31 -4.79 -5.71
N ILE A 248 23.89 -5.59 -4.83
CA ILE A 248 25.00 -5.18 -3.98
C ILE A 248 26.08 -6.25 -4.06
N LEU A 249 27.34 -5.83 -3.97
CA LEU A 249 28.45 -6.77 -3.90
C LEU A 249 28.32 -7.57 -2.60
N SER A 250 28.09 -8.88 -2.73
CA SER A 250 28.07 -9.75 -1.56
C SER A 250 29.49 -10.02 -1.10
N HIS A 251 29.76 -9.79 0.17
CA HIS A 251 30.97 -10.24 0.84
C HIS A 251 30.68 -11.60 1.48
N ALA A 252 30.82 -12.68 0.71
CA ALA A 252 30.77 -14.01 1.30
C ALA A 252 31.90 -14.14 2.32
N SER A 253 31.56 -14.51 3.55
CA SER A 253 32.53 -14.77 4.62
C SER A 253 33.22 -16.14 4.48
N ASP A 254 32.77 -16.96 3.55
CA ASP A 254 33.31 -18.25 3.18
C ASP A 254 34.16 -18.14 1.90
N ASN A 255 35.19 -18.94 1.81
CA ASN A 255 36.12 -18.98 0.70
C ASN A 255 35.48 -19.41 -0.66
N ASN A 256 34.17 -19.33 -0.77
CA ASN A 256 33.44 -19.74 -1.97
C ASN A 256 33.35 -18.53 -2.93
N GLN A 257 34.32 -18.43 -3.84
CA GLN A 257 34.39 -17.36 -4.86
C GLN A 257 33.12 -17.24 -5.73
N ASN A 258 32.28 -18.27 -5.78
CA ASN A 258 31.04 -18.28 -6.56
C ASN A 258 29.93 -17.39 -5.95
N ASN A 259 30.07 -16.99 -4.69
CA ASN A 259 29.12 -16.11 -4.01
C ASN A 259 29.51 -14.63 -4.04
N ILE A 260 30.63 -14.28 -4.73
CA ILE A 260 31.04 -12.90 -4.92
C ILE A 260 30.42 -12.40 -6.22
N ALA A 261 29.28 -11.76 -6.12
CA ALA A 261 28.62 -11.10 -7.25
C ALA A 261 27.91 -9.84 -6.77
N GLU A 262 27.87 -8.82 -7.62
CA GLU A 262 27.00 -7.67 -7.42
C GLU A 262 25.58 -8.06 -7.91
N ALA A 263 24.79 -8.66 -7.03
CA ALA A 263 23.48 -9.21 -7.35
C ALA A 263 22.52 -9.14 -6.16
N VAL A 264 21.24 -9.28 -6.43
CA VAL A 264 20.22 -9.66 -5.45
C VAL A 264 20.14 -11.19 -5.43
N PHE A 265 20.38 -11.79 -4.26
CA PHE A 265 20.30 -13.24 -4.07
C PHE A 265 18.89 -13.63 -3.66
N LEU A 266 18.32 -14.62 -4.33
CA LEU A 266 16.93 -15.03 -4.22
C LEU A 266 16.82 -16.53 -3.96
N PHE A 267 15.76 -16.94 -3.27
CA PHE A 267 15.48 -18.34 -2.96
C PHE A 267 14.13 -18.75 -3.52
N PRO A 268 13.98 -19.97 -4.06
CA PRO A 268 12.69 -20.52 -4.50
C PRO A 268 11.86 -21.05 -3.33
N SER A 269 12.41 -21.13 -2.12
CA SER A 269 11.72 -21.59 -0.91
C SER A 269 11.63 -20.46 0.11
N PHE A 270 10.40 -20.19 0.57
CA PHE A 270 10.15 -19.22 1.63
C PHE A 270 10.89 -19.61 2.92
N LEU A 271 10.80 -20.87 3.35
CA LEU A 271 11.45 -21.35 4.58
C LEU A 271 12.96 -21.24 4.50
N LYS A 272 13.57 -21.59 3.37
CA LYS A 272 15.02 -21.44 3.14
C LYS A 272 15.51 -20.00 3.14
N CYS A 273 14.61 -19.05 2.91
CA CYS A 273 14.92 -17.63 2.95
C CYS A 273 14.94 -17.08 4.38
N THR A 274 14.24 -17.72 5.35
CA THR A 274 14.10 -17.19 6.72
C THR A 274 15.43 -17.03 7.47
N PRO A 275 16.44 -17.94 7.38
CA PRO A 275 17.76 -17.72 7.99
C PRO A 275 18.43 -16.42 7.57
N TYR A 276 18.27 -16.04 6.29
CA TYR A 276 18.88 -14.84 5.75
C TYR A 276 18.21 -13.55 6.22
N ALA A 277 16.95 -13.62 6.63
CA ALA A 277 16.28 -12.51 7.29
C ALA A 277 16.88 -12.23 8.67
N PHE A 278 17.10 -13.28 9.49
CA PHE A 278 17.50 -13.14 10.89
C PHE A 278 19.00 -13.11 11.15
N LYS A 279 19.81 -13.74 10.28
CA LYS A 279 21.23 -13.99 10.52
C LYS A 279 22.02 -12.72 10.89
N ASP A 280 21.83 -11.64 10.18
CA ASP A 280 22.66 -10.44 10.37
C ASP A 280 22.33 -9.73 11.69
N THR A 281 21.08 -9.65 12.09
CA THR A 281 20.67 -9.11 13.41
C THR A 281 21.22 -9.97 14.54
N ILE A 282 21.14 -11.31 14.45
CA ILE A 282 21.70 -12.21 15.46
C ILE A 282 23.23 -12.05 15.55
N LYS A 283 23.93 -11.89 14.41
CA LYS A 283 25.36 -11.59 14.39
C LYS A 283 25.70 -10.30 15.11
N GLU A 284 24.98 -9.23 14.81
CA GLU A 284 25.21 -7.92 15.43
C GLU A 284 24.98 -7.96 16.93
N ASP A 285 23.92 -8.62 17.40
CA ASP A 285 23.62 -8.74 18.81
C ASP A 285 24.64 -9.61 19.54
N SER A 286 25.13 -10.67 18.92
CA SER A 286 26.19 -11.52 19.46
C SER A 286 27.53 -10.76 19.56
N LYS A 287 27.88 -9.95 18.57
CA LYS A 287 29.06 -9.08 18.57
C LYS A 287 29.03 -8.05 19.70
N LYS A 288 27.88 -7.41 19.95
CA LYS A 288 27.73 -6.38 20.99
C LYS A 288 28.12 -6.88 22.39
N ILE A 289 27.95 -8.19 22.64
CA ILE A 289 28.29 -8.81 23.92
C ILE A 289 29.58 -9.67 23.86
N GLY A 290 30.36 -9.53 22.78
CA GLY A 290 31.68 -10.15 22.65
C GLY A 290 31.68 -11.66 22.42
N LEU A 291 30.61 -12.24 21.87
CA LEU A 291 30.57 -13.66 21.54
C LEU A 291 31.29 -13.97 20.23
N HIS A 292 32.04 -15.06 20.22
CA HIS A 292 32.57 -15.68 19.01
C HIS A 292 31.51 -16.64 18.48
N TYR A 293 30.75 -16.17 17.52
CA TYR A 293 29.64 -16.91 16.92
C TYR A 293 30.04 -17.61 15.62
N ASP A 294 29.28 -18.66 15.29
CA ASP A 294 29.36 -19.35 14.02
C ASP A 294 27.95 -19.66 13.49
N PHE A 295 27.81 -19.62 12.16
CA PHE A 295 26.57 -19.90 11.44
C PHE A 295 26.85 -20.86 10.29
N ASP A 296 26.06 -21.91 10.21
CA ASP A 296 26.02 -22.82 9.08
C ASP A 296 24.58 -22.85 8.53
N ILE A 297 24.44 -22.54 7.23
CA ILE A 297 23.19 -22.60 6.49
C ILE A 297 23.41 -23.58 5.35
N PRO A 298 22.83 -24.82 5.45
CA PRO A 298 23.03 -25.84 4.44
C PRO A 298 22.53 -25.41 3.08
N ASN A 299 23.23 -25.82 2.03
CA ASN A 299 22.87 -25.52 0.63
C ASN A 299 21.69 -26.38 0.11
N ASP A 300 21.32 -27.42 0.82
CA ASP A 300 20.19 -28.29 0.50
C ASP A 300 18.92 -27.94 1.28
N ASN A 301 17.84 -28.70 1.09
CA ASN A 301 16.59 -28.53 1.82
C ASN A 301 16.55 -29.33 3.15
N GLU A 302 17.70 -29.79 3.65
CA GLU A 302 17.76 -30.54 4.90
C GLU A 302 17.56 -29.63 6.12
N TYR A 303 17.03 -30.20 7.18
CA TYR A 303 16.88 -29.55 8.48
C TYR A 303 18.07 -29.92 9.37
N PRO A 304 18.56 -29.01 10.19
CA PRO A 304 18.05 -27.65 10.44
C PRO A 304 18.37 -26.68 9.28
N LEU A 305 17.48 -25.70 9.05
CA LEU A 305 17.70 -24.67 8.01
C LEU A 305 18.88 -23.74 8.35
N MET A 306 19.25 -23.66 9.60
CA MET A 306 20.39 -22.91 10.10
C MET A 306 20.87 -23.53 11.43
N THR A 307 22.16 -23.78 11.54
CA THR A 307 22.82 -24.11 12.82
C THR A 307 23.59 -22.90 13.31
N MET A 308 23.42 -22.55 14.57
CA MET A 308 24.06 -21.41 15.20
C MET A 308 24.85 -21.87 16.44
N LYS A 309 26.07 -21.34 16.62
CA LYS A 309 26.90 -21.62 17.80
C LYS A 309 27.28 -20.33 18.49
N ASN A 310 27.21 -20.31 19.81
CA ASN A 310 27.59 -19.18 20.66
C ASN A 310 26.92 -17.87 20.25
N VAL A 311 25.62 -17.88 20.05
CA VAL A 311 24.84 -16.72 19.65
C VAL A 311 24.01 -16.15 20.79
N SER A 312 23.73 -14.87 20.74
CA SER A 312 22.71 -14.22 21.55
C SER A 312 21.48 -13.97 20.67
N ILE A 313 20.35 -14.52 21.07
CA ILE A 313 19.11 -14.41 20.31
C ILE A 313 18.07 -13.66 21.13
N ASN A 314 17.58 -12.58 20.58
CA ASN A 314 16.35 -11.97 21.05
C ASN A 314 15.16 -12.69 20.37
N PRO A 315 14.29 -13.40 21.11
CA PRO A 315 13.19 -14.15 20.50
C PRO A 315 12.13 -13.24 19.85
N ASN A 316 12.17 -11.94 20.12
CA ASN A 316 11.25 -10.95 19.57
C ASN A 316 11.81 -10.24 18.32
N ILE A 317 12.88 -10.77 17.70
CA ILE A 317 13.39 -10.25 16.42
C ILE A 317 12.28 -10.32 15.37
N VAL A 318 12.09 -9.20 14.68
CA VAL A 318 11.15 -9.04 13.58
C VAL A 318 11.93 -8.53 12.38
N GLU A 319 11.86 -9.28 11.28
CA GLU A 319 12.59 -9.00 10.04
C GLU A 319 11.66 -9.20 8.83
N TYR A 320 12.21 -9.11 7.62
CA TYR A 320 11.40 -9.05 6.41
C TYR A 320 11.79 -10.10 5.38
N ILE A 321 10.80 -10.69 4.73
CA ILE A 321 10.96 -11.48 3.51
C ILE A 321 10.26 -10.74 2.38
N TYR A 322 11.01 -10.47 1.33
CA TYR A 322 10.56 -9.85 0.09
C TYR A 322 10.17 -10.94 -0.90
N VAL A 323 9.01 -10.77 -1.51
CA VAL A 323 8.49 -11.71 -2.51
C VAL A 323 8.51 -11.04 -3.89
N PHE A 324 8.94 -11.80 -4.88
CA PHE A 324 9.01 -11.38 -6.28
C PHE A 324 8.34 -12.44 -7.15
N ASN A 325 7.68 -12.02 -8.22
CA ASN A 325 7.30 -12.96 -9.27
C ASN A 325 8.59 -13.45 -9.95
N LYS A 326 8.67 -14.76 -10.23
CA LYS A 326 9.80 -15.32 -10.97
C LYS A 326 9.79 -14.80 -12.40
N ASP A 327 10.92 -14.29 -12.87
CA ASP A 327 11.14 -13.88 -14.25
C ASP A 327 12.44 -14.45 -14.84
N ASP A 328 12.68 -14.23 -16.14
CA ASP A 328 13.82 -14.78 -16.87
C ASP A 328 15.17 -14.14 -16.51
N ASP A 329 15.15 -12.94 -15.90
CA ASP A 329 16.36 -12.24 -15.42
C ASP A 329 16.89 -12.84 -14.11
N MET A 330 16.13 -13.74 -13.49
CA MET A 330 16.53 -14.46 -12.28
C MET A 330 17.21 -15.78 -12.64
N ILE A 331 18.54 -15.75 -12.64
CA ILE A 331 19.38 -16.85 -13.11
C ILE A 331 19.71 -17.80 -11.96
N LYS A 332 19.38 -19.09 -12.13
CA LYS A 332 19.72 -20.13 -11.15
C LYS A 332 21.23 -20.31 -11.04
N ASP A 333 21.75 -20.33 -9.83
CA ASP A 333 23.14 -20.69 -9.57
C ASP A 333 23.32 -22.21 -9.71
N ASN A 334 24.30 -22.64 -10.50
CA ASN A 334 24.53 -24.07 -10.77
C ASN A 334 25.01 -24.85 -9.53
N ASN A 335 25.53 -24.17 -8.52
CA ASN A 335 26.14 -24.78 -7.33
C ASN A 335 25.34 -24.58 -6.04
N SER A 336 24.18 -23.96 -6.14
CA SER A 336 23.33 -23.71 -4.97
C SER A 336 21.86 -23.63 -5.34
N TYR A 337 20.97 -23.66 -4.35
CA TYR A 337 19.52 -23.41 -4.54
C TYR A 337 19.18 -21.94 -4.76
N GLN A 338 20.18 -21.07 -4.86
CA GLN A 338 20.00 -19.63 -5.01
C GLN A 338 19.82 -19.25 -6.47
N TYR A 339 19.13 -18.13 -6.66
CA TYR A 339 19.05 -17.40 -7.90
C TYR A 339 19.73 -16.05 -7.74
N LYS A 340 20.25 -15.50 -8.80
CA LYS A 340 20.90 -14.19 -8.87
C LYS A 340 20.15 -13.31 -9.84
N CYS A 341 19.84 -12.08 -9.42
CA CYS A 341 19.31 -11.04 -10.30
C CYS A 341 20.26 -9.83 -10.27
N PHE A 342 20.66 -9.36 -11.46
CA PHE A 342 21.60 -8.26 -11.64
C PHE A 342 20.90 -6.92 -11.87
N LYS A 343 19.56 -6.88 -11.75
CA LYS A 343 18.74 -5.69 -11.88
C LYS A 343 18.13 -5.30 -10.54
N GLU A 344 17.69 -4.05 -10.44
CA GLU A 344 16.85 -3.60 -9.34
C GLU A 344 15.53 -4.40 -9.36
N LEU A 345 15.09 -4.87 -8.20
CA LEU A 345 13.87 -5.64 -8.02
C LEU A 345 12.87 -4.88 -7.14
N ILE A 346 11.64 -4.82 -7.61
CA ILE A 346 10.50 -4.28 -6.88
C ILE A 346 9.69 -5.46 -6.32
N PRO A 347 9.54 -5.59 -4.99
CA PRO A 347 8.80 -6.68 -4.42
C PRO A 347 7.29 -6.55 -4.70
N VAL A 348 6.66 -7.67 -5.02
CA VAL A 348 5.19 -7.77 -5.11
C VAL A 348 4.54 -7.96 -3.75
N ASP A 349 5.31 -8.41 -2.74
CA ASP A 349 4.88 -8.52 -1.35
C ASP A 349 6.06 -8.33 -0.39
N ILE A 350 5.78 -7.87 0.84
CA ILE A 350 6.75 -7.75 1.93
C ILE A 350 6.12 -8.37 3.17
N ILE A 351 6.72 -9.46 3.64
CA ILE A 351 6.21 -10.24 4.75
C ILE A 351 7.08 -9.98 5.98
N GLU A 352 6.46 -9.46 7.03
CA GLU A 352 7.07 -9.39 8.34
C GLU A 352 7.13 -10.79 8.95
N VAL A 353 8.32 -11.23 9.37
CA VAL A 353 8.56 -12.54 9.98
C VAL A 353 9.15 -12.38 11.38
N LYS A 354 8.65 -13.16 12.33
CA LYS A 354 9.14 -13.16 13.72
C LYS A 354 10.00 -14.38 13.94
N TYR A 355 11.17 -14.21 14.54
CA TYR A 355 12.10 -15.32 14.81
C TYR A 355 11.40 -16.49 15.52
N LYS A 356 10.57 -16.19 16.53
CA LYS A 356 9.84 -17.18 17.32
C LYS A 356 8.97 -18.13 16.50
N ASP A 357 8.43 -17.67 15.37
CA ASP A 357 7.55 -18.48 14.53
C ASP A 357 8.33 -19.53 13.72
N TYR A 358 9.65 -19.33 13.56
CA TYR A 358 10.54 -20.17 12.75
C TYR A 358 11.64 -20.85 13.56
N GLU A 359 11.80 -20.57 14.87
CA GLU A 359 12.86 -21.12 15.71
C GLU A 359 12.94 -22.66 15.70
N LYS A 360 11.80 -23.33 15.51
CA LYS A 360 11.72 -24.80 15.39
C LYS A 360 12.48 -25.39 14.19
N TYR A 361 12.85 -24.57 13.23
CA TYR A 361 13.61 -24.95 12.04
C TYR A 361 15.12 -24.70 12.20
N TYR A 362 15.56 -24.16 13.34
CA TYR A 362 16.94 -23.80 13.59
C TYR A 362 17.49 -24.60 14.78
N GLU A 363 18.80 -24.86 14.73
CA GLU A 363 19.54 -25.49 15.83
C GLU A 363 20.48 -24.48 16.49
N VAL A 364 20.42 -24.38 17.82
CA VAL A 364 21.26 -23.46 18.60
C VAL A 364 22.14 -24.26 19.56
N ASN A 365 23.43 -24.24 19.31
CA ASN A 365 24.44 -24.92 20.09
C ASN A 365 25.28 -23.90 20.90
N ASN A 366 24.85 -23.57 22.11
CA ASN A 366 25.63 -22.70 22.98
C ASN A 366 26.56 -23.56 23.84
N TYR A 367 27.84 -23.27 23.83
CA TYR A 367 28.74 -23.92 24.78
C TYR A 367 28.30 -23.61 26.21
N SER A 368 27.98 -24.63 26.98
CA SER A 368 27.89 -24.46 28.43
C SER A 368 29.26 -23.97 28.88
N LYS A 369 29.33 -22.73 29.44
CA LYS A 369 30.54 -22.35 30.17
C LYS A 369 30.76 -23.42 31.22
N SER A 370 31.70 -24.35 30.97
CA SER A 370 32.25 -25.19 32.03
C SER A 370 32.78 -24.25 33.08
N LYS A 371 32.15 -24.29 34.26
CA LYS A 371 32.54 -23.55 35.45
C LYS A 371 33.94 -23.92 35.86
#